data_a8553ada28a2438351a09e89fa5bc35c
#
_entry.id   a8553ada28a2438351a09e89fa5bc35c
#
_cell.length_a   1.000
_cell.length_b   1.000
_cell.length_c   1.000
_cell.angle_alpha   90.00
_cell.angle_beta   90.00
_cell.angle_gamma   90.00
#
_symmetry.space_group_name_H-M   'P 1'
#
loop_
_entity.id
_entity.type
_entity.pdbx_description
1 polymer ?
#
loop_
_entity_poly.entity_id
_entity_poly.type
_entity_poly.pdbx_seq_one_letter_code
_entity_poly.pdbx_strand_id
1 'polypeptide(L)'
;MPRAKLVALPSLALTAALSLTLAACGSEPETTTKTETVGDAIGADAAGGGMAADKTITDNIAASSIHTSLAAALTQAGLAQTLSGAGPFTLFAPTDAAFTQVPPVTRDGWMRPAQQSVLAGVLNYHVVPGKLTAAELGAQIDAAGGQVTLKTADGQELMARKSGDSILLTSASGNKAIVTQADVEQANGVVHVIDAVLLPRM
;
A
#
# COMPACT_ATOMS: atom_id res chain seq x y z
N MET A 1 -17.68 2.17 52.05
CA MET A 1 -17.33 3.24 53.00
C MET A 1 -15.91 3.69 52.74
N PRO A 2 -15.67 4.94 52.91
CA PRO A 2 -15.45 5.90 51.82
C PRO A 2 -14.02 6.50 51.84
N ARG A 3 -13.64 7.25 50.80
CA ARG A 3 -13.13 8.61 51.00
C ARG A 3 -12.74 9.25 49.64
N ALA A 4 -13.57 10.18 49.26
CA ALA A 4 -13.25 11.25 48.33
C ALA A 4 -12.13 12.14 48.90
N LYS A 5 -11.23 12.59 48.01
CA LYS A 5 -10.42 13.80 48.26
C LYS A 5 -10.56 14.73 47.07
N LEU A 6 -11.42 15.69 47.28
CA LEU A 6 -11.56 16.95 46.57
C LEU A 6 -10.35 17.85 46.99
N VAL A 7 -9.60 18.38 46.05
CA VAL A 7 -8.70 19.50 46.29
C VAL A 7 -8.88 20.54 45.20
N ALA A 8 -9.11 21.75 45.69
CA ALA A 8 -9.56 22.96 45.05
C ALA A 8 -8.51 23.67 44.20
N LEU A 9 -9.06 24.49 43.25
CA LEU A 9 -8.40 25.58 42.54
C LEU A 9 -7.89 26.68 43.49
N PRO A 10 -6.93 27.52 43.02
CA PRO A 10 -7.26 28.94 43.03
C PRO A 10 -7.02 29.64 41.68
N SER A 11 -8.00 30.49 41.37
CA SER A 11 -7.91 31.63 40.46
C SER A 11 -6.92 32.66 40.97
N LEU A 12 -6.18 33.30 40.09
CA LEU A 12 -5.77 34.68 40.32
C LEU A 12 -5.68 35.46 39.00
N ALA A 13 -6.21 36.63 39.05
CA ALA A 13 -6.55 37.57 38.01
C ALA A 13 -5.43 38.55 37.63
N LEU A 14 -5.61 39.17 36.47
CA LEU A 14 -5.46 40.60 36.19
C LEU A 14 -4.04 41.16 36.00
N THR A 15 -3.67 41.63 34.81
CA THR A 15 -3.48 43.08 34.58
C THR A 15 -3.33 43.40 33.09
N ALA A 16 -4.02 44.45 32.69
CA ALA A 16 -3.97 45.09 31.38
C ALA A 16 -2.72 45.99 31.25
N ALA A 17 -2.18 46.06 30.04
CA ALA A 17 -1.37 47.21 29.60
C ALA A 17 -1.62 47.49 28.13
N LEU A 18 -2.26 48.58 27.88
CA LEU A 18 -2.55 49.30 26.65
C LEU A 18 -1.27 50.02 26.21
N SER A 19 -0.82 49.79 24.97
CA SER A 19 0.13 50.67 24.28
C SER A 19 -0.22 50.76 22.81
N LEU A 20 -0.71 51.92 22.46
CA LEU A 20 -1.04 52.46 21.15
C LEU A 20 0.23 53.06 20.55
N THR A 21 0.66 52.62 19.34
CA THR A 21 1.53 53.43 18.45
C THR A 21 1.10 53.26 17.01
N LEU A 22 0.94 54.44 16.41
CA LEU A 22 0.43 54.72 15.06
C LEU A 22 1.53 54.59 14.00
N ALA A 23 1.10 54.20 12.79
CA ALA A 23 1.51 54.58 11.45
C ALA A 23 2.90 54.21 10.91
N ALA A 24 2.86 53.43 9.81
CA ALA A 24 3.51 53.85 8.56
C ALA A 24 2.94 53.02 7.38
N CYS A 25 2.45 53.71 6.33
CA CYS A 25 2.11 53.17 5.05
C CYS A 25 3.33 52.57 4.35
N GLY A 26 3.18 51.35 3.82
CA GLY A 26 4.10 50.75 2.89
C GLY A 26 3.30 49.81 1.97
N SER A 27 3.26 50.14 0.70
CA SER A 27 2.55 49.47 -0.37
C SER A 27 2.96 48.00 -0.48
N GLU A 28 2.03 47.08 -0.24
CA GLU A 28 2.20 45.66 -0.54
C GLU A 28 1.81 45.40 -2.00
N PRO A 29 2.61 44.56 -2.72
CA PRO A 29 2.06 43.85 -3.83
C PRO A 29 1.27 42.65 -3.31
N GLU A 30 0.00 42.62 -3.62
CA GLU A 30 -0.86 41.44 -3.37
C GLU A 30 -0.28 40.21 -4.07
N THR A 31 0.46 39.40 -3.29
CA THR A 31 0.70 38.02 -3.69
C THR A 31 -0.56 37.26 -3.30
N THR A 32 -1.41 37.01 -4.25
CA THR A 32 -2.53 36.07 -4.17
C THR A 32 -1.96 34.72 -3.75
N THR A 33 -1.89 34.47 -2.46
CA THR A 33 -1.65 33.15 -1.93
C THR A 33 -2.90 32.34 -2.21
N LYS A 34 -2.90 31.67 -3.38
CA LYS A 34 -3.78 30.57 -3.64
C LYS A 34 -3.56 29.57 -2.51
N THR A 35 -4.49 29.54 -1.60
CA THR A 35 -4.58 28.49 -0.60
C THR A 35 -4.87 27.21 -1.35
N GLU A 36 -3.84 26.57 -1.87
CA GLU A 36 -3.91 25.17 -2.17
C GLU A 36 -4.08 24.49 -0.84
N THR A 37 -5.28 23.98 -0.64
CA THR A 37 -5.58 23.00 0.37
C THR A 37 -4.62 21.84 0.14
N VAL A 38 -3.49 21.85 0.82
CA VAL A 38 -2.62 20.70 0.95
C VAL A 38 -3.36 19.76 1.91
N GLY A 39 -4.44 19.17 1.38
CA GLY A 39 -5.08 18.02 1.95
C GLY A 39 -4.15 16.85 1.79
N ASP A 40 -3.49 16.51 2.87
CA ASP A 40 -3.12 15.16 3.29
C ASP A 40 -2.50 14.23 2.24
N ALA A 41 -1.45 14.69 1.57
CA ALA A 41 -0.60 13.85 0.73
C ALA A 41 0.74 13.49 1.42
N ILE A 42 0.81 13.57 2.75
CA ILE A 42 2.01 13.21 3.51
C ILE A 42 1.84 11.77 4.03
N GLY A 43 2.02 10.80 3.15
CA GLY A 43 1.98 9.39 3.55
C GLY A 43 2.21 8.40 2.40
N ALA A 44 1.86 8.77 1.18
CA ALA A 44 1.92 7.85 0.04
C ALA A 44 3.30 7.78 -0.63
N ASP A 45 4.12 8.83 -0.50
CA ASP A 45 5.31 8.98 -1.35
C ASP A 45 6.56 8.24 -0.83
N ALA A 46 6.60 7.91 0.45
CA ALA A 46 7.80 7.32 1.06
C ALA A 46 7.90 5.79 0.91
N ALA A 47 6.79 5.08 0.71
CA ALA A 47 6.79 3.62 0.67
C ALA A 47 6.02 3.04 -0.54
N GLY A 48 4.99 3.71 -1.04
CA GLY A 48 4.20 3.27 -2.21
C GLY A 48 4.80 3.61 -3.57
N GLY A 49 5.96 4.29 -3.61
CA GLY A 49 6.61 4.64 -4.89
C GLY A 49 5.83 5.66 -5.72
N GLY A 50 5.08 6.58 -5.09
CA GLY A 50 4.36 7.66 -5.79
C GLY A 50 3.02 7.24 -6.40
N MET A 51 2.35 6.24 -5.83
CA MET A 51 1.03 5.78 -6.30
C MET A 51 -0.08 6.76 -5.92
N ALA A 52 -0.97 7.06 -6.85
CA ALA A 52 -2.11 7.97 -6.69
C ALA A 52 -3.44 7.19 -6.67
N ALA A 53 -4.33 7.51 -5.72
CA ALA A 53 -5.57 6.76 -5.51
C ALA A 53 -6.59 6.90 -6.66
N ASP A 54 -6.46 7.92 -7.49
CA ASP A 54 -7.30 8.18 -8.66
C ASP A 54 -6.90 7.41 -9.92
N LYS A 55 -5.77 6.72 -9.89
CA LYS A 55 -5.26 5.91 -11.00
C LYS A 55 -5.54 4.42 -10.81
N THR A 56 -5.51 3.68 -11.90
CA THR A 56 -5.62 2.21 -11.83
C THR A 56 -4.35 1.57 -11.26
N ILE A 57 -4.46 0.33 -10.79
CA ILE A 57 -3.32 -0.45 -10.28
C ILE A 57 -2.18 -0.48 -11.31
N THR A 58 -2.50 -0.70 -12.59
CA THR A 58 -1.49 -0.78 -13.66
C THR A 58 -0.82 0.54 -13.95
N ASP A 59 -1.55 1.66 -13.95
CA ASP A 59 -1.00 2.98 -14.19
C ASP A 59 -0.03 3.38 -13.06
N ASN A 60 -0.40 3.06 -11.83
CA ASN A 60 0.42 3.33 -10.66
C ASN A 60 1.68 2.45 -10.63
N ILE A 61 1.56 1.16 -10.92
CA ILE A 61 2.73 0.26 -11.01
C ILE A 61 3.69 0.74 -12.11
N ALA A 62 3.16 1.17 -13.26
CA ALA A 62 3.98 1.69 -14.37
C ALA A 62 4.68 3.02 -14.02
N ALA A 63 4.08 3.85 -13.17
CA ALA A 63 4.66 5.11 -12.71
C ALA A 63 5.59 4.96 -11.50
N SER A 64 5.54 3.82 -10.81
CA SER A 64 6.27 3.58 -9.56
C SER A 64 7.75 3.35 -9.80
N SER A 65 8.59 4.06 -9.06
CA SER A 65 10.06 3.92 -9.13
C SER A 65 10.61 2.65 -8.45
N ILE A 66 9.80 1.97 -7.65
CA ILE A 66 10.20 0.78 -6.88
C ILE A 66 9.55 -0.53 -7.36
N HIS A 67 8.73 -0.45 -8.42
CA HIS A 67 8.04 -1.60 -9.01
C HIS A 67 8.31 -1.75 -10.52
N THR A 68 9.49 -1.31 -10.97
CA THR A 68 9.85 -1.31 -12.41
C THR A 68 9.90 -2.70 -12.99
N SER A 69 10.41 -3.68 -12.23
CA SER A 69 10.43 -5.10 -12.61
C SER A 69 9.02 -5.68 -12.72
N LEU A 70 8.11 -5.30 -11.81
CA LEU A 70 6.71 -5.72 -11.85
C LEU A 70 5.99 -5.12 -13.05
N ALA A 71 6.21 -3.84 -13.36
CA ALA A 71 5.64 -3.17 -14.53
C ALA A 71 6.07 -3.87 -15.84
N ALA A 72 7.36 -4.19 -15.97
CA ALA A 72 7.89 -4.93 -17.11
C ALA A 72 7.26 -6.34 -17.21
N ALA A 73 7.14 -7.04 -16.08
CA ALA A 73 6.53 -8.37 -16.02
C ALA A 73 5.04 -8.35 -16.40
N LEU A 74 4.26 -7.38 -15.93
CA LEU A 74 2.84 -7.23 -16.27
C LEU A 74 2.66 -6.97 -17.77
N THR A 75 3.52 -6.14 -18.36
CA THR A 75 3.52 -5.87 -19.81
C THR A 75 3.87 -7.12 -20.61
N GLN A 76 4.93 -7.82 -20.21
CA GLN A 76 5.38 -9.05 -20.86
C GLN A 76 4.34 -10.17 -20.78
N ALA A 77 3.64 -10.30 -19.67
CA ALA A 77 2.58 -11.27 -19.46
C ALA A 77 1.26 -10.91 -20.17
N GLY A 78 1.12 -9.68 -20.65
CA GLY A 78 -0.13 -9.19 -21.26
C GLY A 78 -1.26 -8.95 -20.25
N LEU A 79 -0.95 -8.85 -18.94
CA LEU A 79 -1.93 -8.70 -17.86
C LEU A 79 -2.27 -7.24 -17.54
N ALA A 80 -1.55 -6.28 -18.13
CA ALA A 80 -1.78 -4.86 -17.89
C ALA A 80 -3.23 -4.45 -18.19
N GLN A 81 -3.81 -4.94 -19.29
CA GLN A 81 -5.21 -4.66 -19.64
C GLN A 81 -6.22 -5.34 -18.71
N THR A 82 -5.92 -6.53 -18.23
CA THR A 82 -6.79 -7.24 -17.28
C THR A 82 -6.86 -6.51 -15.94
N LEU A 83 -5.73 -6.06 -15.43
CA LEU A 83 -5.64 -5.33 -14.16
C LEU A 83 -6.01 -3.85 -14.26
N SER A 84 -6.18 -3.29 -15.47
CA SER A 84 -6.78 -1.97 -15.68
C SER A 84 -8.30 -2.02 -15.73
N GLY A 85 -8.89 -3.20 -15.73
CA GLY A 85 -10.34 -3.41 -15.73
C GLY A 85 -11.03 -2.92 -14.46
N ALA A 86 -12.37 -3.06 -14.45
CA ALA A 86 -13.27 -2.48 -13.43
C ALA A 86 -13.24 -3.18 -12.07
N GLY A 87 -12.20 -3.90 -11.67
CA GLY A 87 -12.04 -4.47 -10.33
C GLY A 87 -13.31 -4.88 -9.58
N PRO A 88 -13.30 -4.91 -8.27
CA PRO A 88 -12.17 -4.63 -7.38
C PRO A 88 -11.12 -5.75 -7.35
N PHE A 89 -9.86 -5.36 -7.27
CA PHE A 89 -8.73 -6.28 -7.16
C PHE A 89 -7.87 -5.93 -5.95
N THR A 90 -7.23 -6.95 -5.37
CA THR A 90 -6.15 -6.78 -4.41
C THR A 90 -4.87 -7.31 -5.04
N LEU A 91 -3.87 -6.46 -5.18
CA LEU A 91 -2.57 -6.84 -5.72
C LEU A 91 -1.53 -6.85 -4.60
N PHE A 92 -0.83 -7.96 -4.45
CA PHE A 92 0.39 -8.04 -3.65
C PHE A 92 1.58 -7.72 -4.55
N ALA A 93 2.07 -6.48 -4.48
CA ALA A 93 3.10 -5.94 -5.36
C ALA A 93 4.51 -6.15 -4.78
N PRO A 94 5.33 -7.06 -5.33
CA PRO A 94 6.72 -7.20 -4.93
C PRO A 94 7.53 -6.02 -5.45
N THR A 95 8.42 -5.49 -4.61
CA THR A 95 9.36 -4.44 -4.98
C THR A 95 10.47 -4.95 -5.90
N ASP A 96 11.23 -4.06 -6.52
CA ASP A 96 12.43 -4.43 -7.31
C ASP A 96 13.46 -5.17 -6.44
N ALA A 97 13.56 -4.81 -5.14
CA ALA A 97 14.38 -5.53 -4.17
C ALA A 97 13.90 -6.97 -3.96
N ALA A 98 12.57 -7.20 -3.93
CA ALA A 98 11.98 -8.53 -3.86
C ALA A 98 12.33 -9.38 -5.11
N PHE A 99 12.30 -8.78 -6.29
CA PHE A 99 12.70 -9.44 -7.53
C PHE A 99 14.19 -9.82 -7.56
N THR A 100 15.07 -9.06 -6.91
CA THR A 100 16.49 -9.41 -6.84
C THR A 100 16.78 -10.64 -5.99
N GLN A 101 15.87 -11.02 -5.09
CA GLN A 101 15.98 -12.25 -4.31
C GLN A 101 15.66 -13.51 -5.13
N VAL A 102 14.94 -13.36 -6.24
CA VAL A 102 14.71 -14.46 -7.17
C VAL A 102 15.98 -14.76 -7.94
N PRO A 103 16.40 -16.06 -8.03
CA PRO A 103 17.61 -16.42 -8.77
C PRO A 103 17.59 -15.85 -10.20
N PRO A 104 18.70 -15.26 -10.69
CA PRO A 104 18.74 -14.62 -12.01
C PRO A 104 18.27 -15.54 -13.15
N VAL A 105 18.66 -16.81 -13.11
CA VAL A 105 18.24 -17.81 -14.11
C VAL A 105 16.73 -17.96 -14.19
N THR A 106 16.04 -17.93 -13.05
CA THR A 106 14.58 -18.04 -12.97
C THR A 106 13.93 -16.75 -13.46
N ARG A 107 14.41 -15.60 -12.98
CA ARG A 107 13.89 -14.28 -13.36
C ARG A 107 14.06 -14.03 -14.86
N ASP A 108 15.25 -14.27 -15.40
CA ASP A 108 15.53 -14.10 -16.81
C ASP A 108 14.78 -15.14 -17.67
N GLY A 109 14.51 -16.32 -17.09
CA GLY A 109 13.66 -17.33 -17.69
C GLY A 109 12.24 -16.82 -17.90
N TRP A 110 11.63 -16.20 -16.90
CA TRP A 110 10.27 -15.67 -16.96
C TRP A 110 10.09 -14.57 -18.02
N MET A 111 11.14 -13.77 -18.26
CA MET A 111 11.09 -12.70 -19.25
C MET A 111 11.22 -13.19 -20.70
N ARG A 112 11.39 -14.49 -20.92
CA ARG A 112 11.42 -15.07 -22.27
C ARG A 112 10.01 -15.24 -22.82
N PRO A 113 9.77 -14.93 -24.10
CA PRO A 113 8.45 -15.12 -24.74
C PRO A 113 7.88 -16.53 -24.59
N ALA A 114 8.75 -17.54 -24.60
CA ALA A 114 8.34 -18.93 -24.41
C ALA A 114 7.82 -19.27 -23.01
N GLN A 115 8.07 -18.40 -22.02
CA GLN A 115 7.64 -18.56 -20.62
C GLN A 115 6.55 -17.57 -20.23
N GLN A 116 5.94 -16.88 -21.17
CA GLN A 116 4.89 -15.89 -20.91
C GLN A 116 3.72 -16.46 -20.08
N SER A 117 3.32 -17.69 -20.34
CA SER A 117 2.24 -18.35 -19.57
C SER A 117 2.64 -18.61 -18.11
N VAL A 118 3.90 -18.97 -17.87
CA VAL A 118 4.43 -19.19 -16.53
C VAL A 118 4.49 -17.84 -15.78
N LEU A 119 4.98 -16.79 -16.43
CA LEU A 119 4.99 -15.44 -15.86
C LEU A 119 3.58 -14.95 -15.55
N ALA A 120 2.62 -15.17 -16.46
CA ALA A 120 1.22 -14.84 -16.22
C ALA A 120 0.65 -15.59 -15.01
N GLY A 121 0.97 -16.88 -14.83
CA GLY A 121 0.59 -17.66 -13.66
C GLY A 121 1.17 -17.07 -12.36
N VAL A 122 2.46 -16.73 -12.35
CA VAL A 122 3.11 -16.09 -11.20
C VAL A 122 2.45 -14.75 -10.87
N LEU A 123 2.14 -13.92 -11.86
CA LEU A 123 1.51 -12.62 -11.64
C LEU A 123 0.04 -12.76 -11.20
N ASN A 124 -0.73 -13.68 -11.78
CA ASN A 124 -2.10 -13.96 -11.34
C ASN A 124 -2.13 -14.52 -9.91
N TYR A 125 -1.08 -15.21 -9.47
CA TYR A 125 -0.92 -15.65 -8.09
C TYR A 125 -0.77 -14.49 -7.10
N HIS A 126 -0.27 -13.33 -7.53
CA HIS A 126 -0.19 -12.12 -6.73
C HIS A 126 -1.49 -11.31 -6.70
N VAL A 127 -2.49 -11.70 -7.48
CA VAL A 127 -3.79 -11.02 -7.55
C VAL A 127 -4.84 -11.84 -6.82
N VAL A 128 -5.58 -11.18 -5.93
CA VAL A 128 -6.77 -11.75 -5.28
C VAL A 128 -7.99 -10.96 -5.75
N PRO A 129 -9.03 -11.63 -6.27
CA PRO A 129 -10.28 -10.98 -6.62
C PRO A 129 -10.95 -10.39 -5.37
N GLY A 130 -11.45 -9.18 -5.48
CA GLY A 130 -12.05 -8.44 -4.37
C GLY A 130 -11.13 -7.36 -3.80
N LYS A 131 -11.71 -6.39 -3.09
CA LYS A 131 -10.97 -5.39 -2.30
C LYS A 131 -10.77 -5.98 -0.91
N LEU A 132 -9.52 -6.22 -0.52
CA LEU A 132 -9.14 -6.69 0.81
C LEU A 132 -8.18 -5.68 1.44
N THR A 133 -8.66 -4.92 2.39
CA THR A 133 -7.82 -4.04 3.20
C THR A 133 -7.06 -4.82 4.28
N ALA A 134 -5.99 -4.26 4.81
CA ALA A 134 -5.24 -4.88 5.91
C ALA A 134 -6.12 -5.11 7.15
N ALA A 135 -7.07 -4.21 7.42
CA ALA A 135 -8.04 -4.35 8.50
C ALA A 135 -8.97 -5.55 8.27
N GLU A 136 -9.53 -5.68 7.06
CA GLU A 136 -10.38 -6.82 6.70
C GLU A 136 -9.61 -8.14 6.71
N LEU A 137 -8.40 -8.14 6.16
CA LEU A 137 -7.52 -9.30 6.17
C LEU A 137 -7.14 -9.70 7.60
N GLY A 138 -6.83 -8.70 8.45
CA GLY A 138 -6.58 -8.91 9.87
C GLY A 138 -7.78 -9.51 10.61
N ALA A 139 -9.00 -9.01 10.35
CA ALA A 139 -10.22 -9.53 10.94
C ALA A 139 -10.51 -10.97 10.49
N GLN A 140 -10.31 -11.27 9.21
CA GLN A 140 -10.45 -12.64 8.68
C GLN A 140 -9.44 -13.60 9.30
N ILE A 141 -8.18 -13.17 9.49
CA ILE A 141 -7.14 -13.97 10.16
C ILE A 141 -7.54 -14.28 11.60
N ASP A 142 -8.04 -13.28 12.33
CA ASP A 142 -8.48 -13.47 13.73
C ASP A 142 -9.69 -14.42 13.82
N ALA A 143 -10.68 -14.21 12.95
CA ALA A 143 -11.87 -15.06 12.89
C ALA A 143 -11.55 -16.51 12.50
N ALA A 144 -10.50 -16.73 11.70
CA ALA A 144 -10.05 -18.05 11.25
C ALA A 144 -9.04 -18.72 12.22
N GLY A 145 -8.82 -18.15 13.42
CA GLY A 145 -7.92 -18.73 14.42
C GLY A 145 -6.44 -18.46 14.16
N GLY A 146 -6.11 -17.33 13.53
CA GLY A 146 -4.74 -16.86 13.35
C GLY A 146 -4.15 -17.05 11.94
N GLN A 147 -4.90 -17.69 11.03
CA GLN A 147 -4.50 -17.87 9.63
C GLN A 147 -5.72 -17.93 8.73
N VAL A 148 -5.66 -17.29 7.58
CA VAL A 148 -6.68 -17.35 6.54
C VAL A 148 -6.09 -17.81 5.21
N THR A 149 -6.88 -18.53 4.43
CA THR A 149 -6.52 -18.92 3.07
C THR A 149 -7.28 -18.06 2.08
N LEU A 150 -6.53 -17.35 1.23
CA LEU A 150 -7.04 -16.51 0.15
C LEU A 150 -6.97 -17.30 -1.15
N LYS A 151 -7.98 -17.14 -1.99
CA LYS A 151 -7.98 -17.72 -3.33
C LYS A 151 -7.46 -16.67 -4.33
N THR A 152 -6.39 -16.97 -5.01
CA THR A 152 -5.76 -16.08 -5.99
C THR A 152 -6.41 -16.20 -7.37
N ALA A 153 -6.10 -15.25 -8.26
CA ALA A 153 -6.69 -15.22 -9.60
C ALA A 153 -6.23 -16.40 -10.50
N ASP A 154 -5.11 -17.05 -10.18
CA ASP A 154 -4.68 -18.29 -10.83
C ASP A 154 -5.39 -19.54 -10.27
N GLY A 155 -6.24 -19.38 -9.25
CA GLY A 155 -7.02 -20.44 -8.63
C GLY A 155 -6.34 -21.20 -7.49
N GLN A 156 -5.07 -20.89 -7.19
CA GLN A 156 -4.33 -21.49 -6.09
C GLN A 156 -4.59 -20.77 -4.76
N GLU A 157 -4.08 -21.35 -3.68
CA GLU A 157 -4.24 -20.84 -2.32
C GLU A 157 -3.03 -20.04 -1.88
N LEU A 158 -3.28 -18.90 -1.27
CA LEU A 158 -2.32 -18.04 -0.60
C LEU A 158 -2.69 -17.94 0.87
N MET A 159 -1.81 -18.38 1.76
CA MET A 159 -2.06 -18.29 3.19
C MET A 159 -1.58 -16.95 3.75
N ALA A 160 -2.42 -16.30 4.54
CA ALA A 160 -2.09 -15.07 5.25
C ALA A 160 -2.24 -15.28 6.76
N ARG A 161 -1.30 -14.74 7.54
CA ARG A 161 -1.33 -14.73 9.01
C ARG A 161 -0.73 -13.45 9.56
N LYS A 162 -1.11 -13.08 10.76
CA LYS A 162 -0.47 -11.97 11.46
C LYS A 162 0.93 -12.36 11.95
N SER A 163 1.87 -11.45 11.84
CA SER A 163 3.22 -11.55 12.36
C SER A 163 3.59 -10.22 13.02
N GLY A 164 3.28 -10.07 14.31
CA GLY A 164 3.29 -8.77 14.98
C GLY A 164 2.26 -7.84 14.35
N ASP A 165 2.69 -6.63 13.99
CA ASP A 165 1.85 -5.62 13.31
C ASP A 165 1.80 -5.79 11.79
N SER A 166 2.51 -6.78 11.24
CA SER A 166 2.57 -7.04 9.80
C SER A 166 1.79 -8.29 9.43
N ILE A 167 1.46 -8.41 8.14
CA ILE A 167 0.86 -9.61 7.58
C ILE A 167 1.96 -10.42 6.89
N LEU A 168 2.07 -11.68 7.27
CA LEU A 168 2.94 -12.66 6.62
C LEU A 168 2.12 -13.49 5.65
N LEU A 169 2.53 -13.46 4.40
CA LEU A 169 1.99 -14.31 3.34
C LEU A 169 2.86 -15.55 3.16
N THR A 170 2.24 -16.70 2.93
CA THR A 170 2.93 -17.94 2.63
C THR A 170 2.31 -18.55 1.37
N SER A 171 3.12 -18.73 0.34
CA SER A 171 2.68 -19.28 -0.94
C SER A 171 2.51 -20.79 -0.89
N ALA A 172 1.81 -21.35 -1.88
CA ALA A 172 1.63 -22.80 -2.04
C ALA A 172 2.95 -23.56 -2.23
N SER A 173 4.00 -22.90 -2.72
CA SER A 173 5.36 -23.46 -2.81
C SER A 173 6.18 -23.32 -1.52
N GLY A 174 5.63 -22.66 -0.48
CA GLY A 174 6.31 -22.44 0.81
C GLY A 174 7.13 -21.15 0.90
N ASN A 175 7.17 -20.34 -0.14
CA ASN A 175 7.79 -19.01 -0.08
C ASN A 175 7.01 -18.10 0.85
N LYS A 176 7.72 -17.22 1.54
CA LYS A 176 7.14 -16.26 2.49
C LYS A 176 7.42 -14.84 2.03
N ALA A 177 6.44 -13.97 2.21
CA ALA A 177 6.57 -12.54 1.99
C ALA A 177 5.90 -11.77 3.13
N ILE A 178 6.47 -10.65 3.52
CA ILE A 178 5.90 -9.75 4.51
C ILE A 178 5.30 -8.54 3.79
N VAL A 179 4.10 -8.14 4.19
CA VAL A 179 3.50 -6.89 3.74
C VAL A 179 4.23 -5.75 4.44
N THR A 180 5.00 -4.99 3.69
CA THR A 180 5.79 -3.86 4.19
C THR A 180 4.99 -2.57 4.19
N GLN A 181 4.06 -2.44 3.23
CA GLN A 181 3.08 -1.37 3.19
C GLN A 181 1.75 -1.94 2.75
N ALA A 182 0.71 -1.66 3.52
CA ALA A 182 -0.65 -2.08 3.25
C ALA A 182 -1.52 -0.89 2.80
N ASP A 183 -2.67 -1.21 2.24
CA ASP A 183 -3.76 -0.26 1.96
C ASP A 183 -3.38 0.90 1.04
N VAL A 184 -2.54 0.67 0.03
CA VAL A 184 -2.31 1.66 -1.02
C VAL A 184 -3.53 1.63 -1.95
N GLU A 185 -4.45 2.56 -1.73
CA GLU A 185 -5.71 2.62 -2.48
C GLU A 185 -5.50 3.00 -3.94
N GLN A 186 -6.30 2.39 -4.82
CA GLN A 186 -6.30 2.59 -6.26
C GLN A 186 -7.74 2.75 -6.75
N ALA A 187 -7.93 3.34 -7.93
CA ALA A 187 -9.26 3.52 -8.52
C ALA A 187 -10.03 2.20 -8.71
N ASN A 188 -9.32 1.10 -8.93
CA ASN A 188 -9.93 -0.22 -9.18
C ASN A 188 -9.50 -1.31 -8.19
N GLY A 189 -8.98 -0.94 -7.01
CA GLY A 189 -8.61 -1.92 -5.98
C GLY A 189 -7.66 -1.39 -4.92
N VAL A 190 -6.89 -2.30 -4.34
CA VAL A 190 -5.89 -2.02 -3.30
C VAL A 190 -4.58 -2.72 -3.67
N VAL A 191 -3.47 -2.07 -3.38
CA VAL A 191 -2.13 -2.64 -3.51
C VAL A 191 -1.53 -2.80 -2.12
N HIS A 192 -0.97 -3.97 -1.87
CA HIS A 192 -0.13 -4.27 -0.71
C HIS A 192 1.30 -4.52 -1.18
N VAL A 193 2.23 -3.73 -0.74
CA VAL A 193 3.65 -3.87 -1.09
C VAL A 193 4.27 -4.99 -0.26
N ILE A 194 4.99 -5.90 -0.92
CA ILE A 194 5.62 -7.06 -0.29
C ILE A 194 7.12 -7.13 -0.57
N ASP A 195 7.86 -7.71 0.36
CA ASP A 195 9.33 -7.80 0.36
C ASP A 195 9.89 -9.02 -0.39
N ALA A 196 9.03 -9.95 -0.83
CA ALA A 196 9.45 -11.13 -1.59
C ALA A 196 8.41 -11.52 -2.66
N VAL A 197 8.86 -12.17 -3.73
CA VAL A 197 7.99 -12.70 -4.79
C VAL A 197 7.35 -14.00 -4.31
N LEU A 198 6.02 -14.09 -4.44
CA LEU A 198 5.26 -15.29 -4.12
C LEU A 198 5.25 -16.24 -5.33
N LEU A 199 5.67 -17.48 -5.13
CA LEU A 199 5.70 -18.46 -6.19
C LEU A 199 4.52 -19.42 -6.06
N PRO A 200 3.75 -19.63 -7.15
CA PRO A 200 2.73 -20.67 -7.18
C PRO A 200 3.38 -22.06 -7.16
N ARG A 201 2.58 -23.08 -6.93
CA ARG A 201 3.02 -24.45 -7.15
C ARG A 201 2.99 -24.71 -8.68
N MET A 202 4.12 -25.02 -9.23
CA MET A 202 4.28 -25.39 -10.64
C MET A 202 4.21 -26.91 -10.82
#